data_9ef07cb790996ad2b20381b67f3d70f1
#
_entry.id   9ef07cb790996ad2b20381b67f3d70f1
#
_cell.length_a   1.000
_cell.length_b   1.000
_cell.length_c   1.000
_cell.angle_alpha   90.00
_cell.angle_beta   90.00
_cell.angle_gamma   90.00
#
_symmetry.space_group_name_H-M   'P 1'
#
loop_
_entity.id
_entity.type
_entity.pdbx_description
1 polymer ?
#
loop_
_entity_poly.entity_id
_entity_poly.type
_entity_poly.pdbx_seq_one_letter_code
_entity_poly.pdbx_strand_id
1 'polypeptide(L)'
;MAMASRPLNEVVEAGWASALEPVAERVSQMGEFLRTEIAEGRQYLPAGANVLRAFNQPFDDVKVLIVGQDPYPTPGHPIGLSFSVAPDVRPLPGSLLNIYKEMETDLGLPRPSNGDLTPWADQGVLLLNRVLTVMPGKPASHRGKGWEEVTEQAIRALVARDKPMVAILWGRDARNLAPMLGSVPRIESAHPSPLSARNGFFGSRPFSRANELLVQQGAGPVEWKLP
;
A
#
# COMPACT_ATOMS: atom_id res chain seq x y z
N MET A 1 1.02 -23.81 -24.61
CA MET A 1 2.31 -23.46 -24.00
C MET A 1 2.05 -22.44 -22.93
N ALA A 2 2.28 -22.79 -21.66
CA ALA A 2 2.20 -21.82 -20.56
C ALA A 2 3.25 -20.73 -20.82
N MET A 3 2.84 -19.47 -20.90
CA MET A 3 3.79 -18.36 -20.93
C MET A 3 4.56 -18.40 -19.61
N ALA A 4 5.88 -18.52 -19.69
CA ALA A 4 6.75 -18.54 -18.53
C ALA A 4 6.48 -17.30 -17.68
N SER A 5 6.33 -17.49 -16.37
CA SER A 5 6.27 -16.42 -15.40
C SER A 5 7.55 -15.60 -15.53
N ARG A 6 7.45 -14.26 -15.60
CA ARG A 6 8.62 -13.40 -15.56
C ARG A 6 9.32 -13.56 -14.20
N PRO A 7 10.64 -13.62 -14.16
CA PRO A 7 11.38 -13.64 -12.92
C PRO A 7 11.14 -12.32 -12.12
N LEU A 8 11.24 -12.39 -10.78
CA LEU A 8 10.96 -11.24 -9.91
C LEU A 8 11.77 -10.00 -10.25
N ASN A 9 13.03 -10.15 -10.60
CA ASN A 9 13.93 -9.04 -10.96
C ASN A 9 13.55 -8.30 -12.25
N GLU A 10 12.61 -8.81 -13.02
CA GLU A 10 12.06 -8.12 -14.20
C GLU A 10 10.76 -7.36 -13.90
N VAL A 11 10.14 -7.59 -12.73
CA VAL A 11 8.80 -7.08 -12.41
C VAL A 11 8.74 -6.23 -11.14
N VAL A 12 9.81 -6.27 -10.32
CA VAL A 12 9.97 -5.42 -9.14
C VAL A 12 11.41 -4.88 -9.07
N GLU A 13 11.64 -3.88 -8.21
CA GLU A 13 13.00 -3.36 -7.98
C GLU A 13 13.91 -4.45 -7.36
N ALA A 14 15.22 -4.37 -7.60
CA ALA A 14 16.18 -5.43 -7.28
C ALA A 14 16.22 -5.84 -5.79
N GLY A 15 16.12 -4.89 -4.87
CA GLY A 15 16.04 -5.16 -3.44
C GLY A 15 14.76 -5.93 -3.07
N TRP A 16 13.64 -5.56 -3.69
CA TRP A 16 12.38 -6.29 -3.54
C TRP A 16 12.43 -7.69 -4.16
N ALA A 17 13.11 -7.86 -5.30
CA ALA A 17 13.29 -9.19 -5.89
C ALA A 17 13.99 -10.13 -4.91
N SER A 18 15.03 -9.66 -4.22
CA SER A 18 15.72 -10.43 -3.17
C SER A 18 14.84 -10.66 -1.94
N ALA A 19 14.12 -9.64 -1.49
CA ALA A 19 13.26 -9.71 -0.31
C ALA A 19 12.06 -10.67 -0.48
N LEU A 20 11.54 -10.78 -1.71
CA LEU A 20 10.41 -11.62 -2.06
C LEU A 20 10.80 -13.01 -2.60
N GLU A 21 12.09 -13.31 -2.72
CA GLU A 21 12.57 -14.63 -3.18
C GLU A 21 11.94 -15.81 -2.42
N PRO A 22 11.77 -15.77 -1.07
CA PRO A 22 11.11 -16.86 -0.35
C PRO A 22 9.68 -17.16 -0.79
N VAL A 23 9.01 -16.21 -1.44
CA VAL A 23 7.64 -16.34 -1.95
C VAL A 23 7.54 -16.20 -3.47
N ALA A 24 8.65 -16.34 -4.20
CA ALA A 24 8.69 -16.21 -5.65
C ALA A 24 7.70 -17.15 -6.35
N GLU A 25 7.60 -18.39 -5.87
CA GLU A 25 6.63 -19.37 -6.37
C GLU A 25 5.19 -18.89 -6.14
N ARG A 26 4.89 -18.31 -4.97
CA ARG A 26 3.56 -17.75 -4.69
C ARG A 26 3.24 -16.59 -5.62
N VAL A 27 4.18 -15.70 -5.90
CA VAL A 27 4.00 -14.62 -6.88
C VAL A 27 3.67 -15.19 -8.27
N SER A 28 4.39 -16.25 -8.69
CA SER A 28 4.12 -16.95 -9.94
C SER A 28 2.71 -17.54 -9.99
N GLN A 29 2.29 -18.23 -8.91
CA GLN A 29 0.94 -18.80 -8.77
C GLN A 29 -0.15 -17.73 -8.86
N MET A 30 0.09 -16.55 -8.24
CA MET A 30 -0.83 -15.43 -8.36
C MET A 30 -0.92 -14.90 -9.79
N GLY A 31 0.20 -14.89 -10.52
CA GLY A 31 0.19 -14.56 -11.95
C GLY A 31 -0.65 -15.56 -12.77
N GLU A 32 -0.57 -16.85 -12.46
CA GLU A 32 -1.41 -17.88 -13.09
C GLU A 32 -2.88 -17.72 -12.75
N PHE A 33 -3.19 -17.46 -11.48
CA PHE A 33 -4.54 -17.14 -11.03
C PHE A 33 -5.14 -16.00 -11.85
N LEU A 34 -4.42 -14.88 -12.02
CA LEU A 34 -4.91 -13.74 -12.80
C LEU A 34 -5.09 -14.07 -14.29
N ARG A 35 -4.21 -14.87 -14.88
CA ARG A 35 -4.39 -15.35 -16.26
C ARG A 35 -5.63 -16.23 -16.40
N THR A 36 -5.90 -17.07 -15.42
CA THR A 36 -7.11 -17.90 -15.36
C THR A 36 -8.37 -17.05 -15.28
N GLU A 37 -8.37 -16.01 -14.41
CA GLU A 37 -9.48 -15.06 -14.34
C GLU A 37 -9.82 -14.46 -15.72
N ILE A 38 -8.80 -13.99 -16.43
CA ILE A 38 -8.97 -13.43 -17.79
C ILE A 38 -9.48 -14.50 -18.78
N ALA A 39 -8.91 -15.71 -18.77
CA ALA A 39 -9.32 -16.79 -19.66
C ALA A 39 -10.79 -17.21 -19.45
N GLU A 40 -11.29 -17.08 -18.24
CA GLU A 40 -12.68 -17.33 -17.86
C GLU A 40 -13.61 -16.11 -18.02
N GLY A 41 -13.10 -15.04 -18.66
CA GLY A 41 -13.88 -13.82 -18.93
C GLY A 41 -14.08 -12.90 -17.71
N ARG A 42 -13.38 -13.13 -16.61
CA ARG A 42 -13.39 -12.25 -15.44
C ARG A 42 -12.28 -11.22 -15.55
N GLN A 43 -12.56 -10.00 -15.10
CA GLN A 43 -11.59 -8.92 -15.05
C GLN A 43 -11.05 -8.77 -13.63
N TYR A 44 -9.88 -8.17 -13.52
CA TYR A 44 -9.30 -7.75 -12.24
C TYR A 44 -8.72 -6.33 -12.32
N LEU A 45 -8.57 -5.72 -11.17
CA LEU A 45 -7.96 -4.41 -10.96
C LEU A 45 -6.82 -4.54 -9.93
N PRO A 46 -5.79 -3.69 -10.02
CA PRO A 46 -5.47 -2.73 -11.08
C PRO A 46 -5.05 -3.41 -12.38
N ALA A 47 -4.75 -2.64 -13.43
CA ALA A 47 -4.14 -3.16 -14.66
C ALA A 47 -2.88 -3.96 -14.34
N GLY A 48 -2.60 -5.02 -15.13
CA GLY A 48 -1.53 -5.99 -14.84
C GLY A 48 -0.16 -5.38 -14.57
N ALA A 49 0.22 -4.31 -15.30
CA ALA A 49 1.47 -3.58 -15.07
C ALA A 49 1.55 -2.88 -13.69
N ASN A 50 0.41 -2.67 -13.04
CA ASN A 50 0.33 -1.97 -11.76
C ASN A 50 0.14 -2.91 -10.55
N VAL A 51 0.01 -4.22 -10.76
CA VAL A 51 -0.25 -5.17 -9.66
C VAL A 51 0.87 -5.15 -8.62
N LEU A 52 2.12 -5.10 -9.06
CA LEU A 52 3.31 -5.07 -8.20
C LEU A 52 3.92 -3.67 -8.07
N ARG A 53 3.22 -2.61 -8.47
CA ARG A 53 3.77 -1.24 -8.50
C ARG A 53 4.30 -0.75 -7.16
N ALA A 54 3.73 -1.17 -6.05
CA ALA A 54 4.21 -0.81 -4.72
C ALA A 54 5.68 -1.24 -4.48
N PHE A 55 6.18 -2.21 -5.25
CA PHE A 55 7.54 -2.74 -5.18
C PHE A 55 8.48 -2.15 -6.25
N ASN A 56 8.13 -1.04 -6.88
CA ASN A 56 8.99 -0.39 -7.87
C ASN A 56 9.97 0.61 -7.25
N GLN A 57 9.67 1.14 -6.08
CA GLN A 57 10.58 2.03 -5.34
C GLN A 57 11.66 1.21 -4.62
N PRO A 58 12.87 1.77 -4.38
CA PRO A 58 13.95 1.01 -3.75
C PRO A 58 13.54 0.45 -2.39
N PHE A 59 13.75 -0.85 -2.21
CA PHE A 59 13.48 -1.56 -0.96
C PHE A 59 14.18 -0.90 0.23
N ASP A 60 15.42 -0.49 0.02
CA ASP A 60 16.25 0.09 1.08
C ASP A 60 15.85 1.50 1.50
N ASP A 61 15.11 2.22 0.67
CA ASP A 61 14.67 3.58 0.93
C ASP A 61 13.33 3.64 1.69
N VAL A 62 12.65 2.50 1.86
CA VAL A 62 11.37 2.47 2.59
C VAL A 62 11.57 2.88 4.04
N LYS A 63 10.92 3.97 4.44
CA LYS A 63 10.95 4.53 5.80
C LYS A 63 9.56 4.68 6.44
N VAL A 64 8.49 4.62 5.65
CA VAL A 64 7.11 4.58 6.17
C VAL A 64 6.35 3.45 5.48
N LEU A 65 5.63 2.65 6.23
CA LEU A 65 4.71 1.63 5.73
C LEU A 65 3.28 2.06 6.02
N ILE A 66 2.47 2.24 4.97
CA ILE A 66 1.02 2.45 5.08
C ILE A 66 0.33 1.24 4.46
N VAL A 67 -0.48 0.55 5.27
CA VAL A 67 -1.16 -0.67 4.82
C VAL A 67 -2.63 -0.41 4.52
N GLY A 68 -3.02 -0.67 3.26
CA GLY A 68 -4.40 -0.76 2.84
C GLY A 68 -4.91 -2.20 2.83
N GLN A 69 -6.19 -2.39 2.55
CA GLN A 69 -6.83 -3.70 2.54
C GLN A 69 -6.73 -4.37 1.17
N ASP A 70 -7.39 -3.81 0.18
CA ASP A 70 -7.41 -4.23 -1.22
C ASP A 70 -7.59 -3.00 -2.13
N PRO A 71 -7.33 -3.12 -3.45
CA PRO A 71 -7.51 -2.00 -4.37
C PRO A 71 -8.96 -1.52 -4.43
N TYR A 72 -9.14 -0.26 -4.80
CA TYR A 72 -10.49 0.23 -5.12
C TYR A 72 -11.13 -0.63 -6.21
N PRO A 73 -12.38 -1.06 -6.04
CA PRO A 73 -13.03 -1.96 -7.01
C PRO A 73 -13.63 -1.23 -8.22
N THR A 74 -13.45 0.08 -8.31
CA THR A 74 -13.95 0.89 -9.43
C THR A 74 -12.95 0.90 -10.57
N PRO A 75 -13.33 0.48 -11.80
CA PRO A 75 -12.45 0.55 -12.96
C PRO A 75 -11.86 1.95 -13.16
N GLY A 76 -10.56 2.00 -13.48
CA GLY A 76 -9.81 3.24 -13.66
C GLY A 76 -9.32 3.90 -12.37
N HIS A 77 -9.76 3.48 -11.19
CA HIS A 77 -9.33 4.07 -9.93
C HIS A 77 -7.97 3.55 -9.44
N PRO A 78 -7.77 2.23 -9.21
CA PRO A 78 -6.55 1.75 -8.57
C PRO A 78 -5.35 1.79 -9.51
N ILE A 79 -4.23 2.26 -8.98
CA ILE A 79 -2.96 2.38 -9.70
C ILE A 79 -1.85 1.50 -9.09
N GLY A 80 -2.19 0.55 -8.21
CA GLY A 80 -1.23 -0.36 -7.56
C GLY A 80 -0.56 0.19 -6.31
N LEU A 81 -0.98 1.36 -5.83
CA LEU A 81 -0.58 1.95 -4.56
C LEU A 81 -1.81 2.06 -3.66
N SER A 82 -1.71 1.65 -2.40
CA SER A 82 -2.85 1.71 -1.47
C SER A 82 -3.36 3.15 -1.31
N PHE A 83 -4.69 3.32 -1.27
CA PHE A 83 -5.39 4.60 -1.18
C PHE A 83 -5.23 5.56 -2.37
N SER A 84 -4.26 5.34 -3.25
CA SER A 84 -3.98 6.19 -4.41
C SER A 84 -4.89 5.86 -5.59
N VAL A 85 -5.23 6.87 -6.35
CA VAL A 85 -5.95 6.75 -7.62
C VAL A 85 -5.23 7.51 -8.73
N ALA A 86 -5.57 7.22 -9.99
CA ALA A 86 -5.05 7.98 -11.11
C ALA A 86 -5.37 9.49 -10.99
N PRO A 87 -4.49 10.38 -11.49
CA PRO A 87 -4.62 11.83 -11.27
C PRO A 87 -5.90 12.46 -11.80
N ASP A 88 -6.52 11.84 -12.81
CA ASP A 88 -7.74 12.28 -13.47
C ASP A 88 -9.03 11.75 -12.81
N VAL A 89 -8.94 10.88 -11.83
CA VAL A 89 -10.11 10.31 -11.14
C VAL A 89 -10.91 11.40 -10.42
N ARG A 90 -12.17 11.49 -10.76
CA ARG A 90 -13.17 12.35 -10.11
C ARG A 90 -14.53 11.63 -10.05
N PRO A 91 -15.28 11.73 -8.94
CA PRO A 91 -14.85 12.28 -7.65
C PRO A 91 -13.79 11.42 -6.98
N LEU A 92 -13.02 12.00 -6.05
CA LEU A 92 -12.05 11.25 -5.24
C LEU A 92 -12.76 10.28 -4.28
N PRO A 93 -12.17 9.09 -4.02
CA PRO A 93 -12.71 8.16 -3.03
C PRO A 93 -12.83 8.77 -1.64
N GLY A 94 -13.90 8.41 -0.92
CA GLY A 94 -14.18 8.96 0.40
C GLY A 94 -13.07 8.76 1.43
N SER A 95 -12.38 7.61 1.39
CA SER A 95 -11.21 7.36 2.26
C SER A 95 -10.08 8.34 1.97
N LEU A 96 -9.80 8.62 0.70
CA LEU A 96 -8.76 9.56 0.30
C LEU A 96 -9.10 11.01 0.70
N LEU A 97 -10.36 11.40 0.53
CA LEU A 97 -10.84 12.71 1.00
C LEU A 97 -10.65 12.87 2.51
N ASN A 98 -10.88 11.82 3.29
CA ASN A 98 -10.66 11.84 4.73
C ASN A 98 -9.17 11.88 5.10
N ILE A 99 -8.33 11.18 4.35
CA ILE A 99 -6.86 11.25 4.50
C ILE A 99 -6.38 12.69 4.28
N TYR A 100 -6.84 13.35 3.22
CA TYR A 100 -6.48 14.74 2.92
C TYR A 100 -7.00 15.72 3.99
N LYS A 101 -8.22 15.50 4.49
CA LYS A 101 -8.76 16.30 5.59
C LYS A 101 -7.94 16.18 6.88
N GLU A 102 -7.50 14.97 7.21
CA GLU A 102 -6.63 14.75 8.37
C GLU A 102 -5.25 15.39 8.14
N MET A 103 -4.68 15.27 6.94
CA MET A 103 -3.42 15.92 6.59
C MET A 103 -3.50 17.46 6.71
N GLU A 104 -4.59 18.07 6.24
CA GLU A 104 -4.85 19.49 6.39
C GLU A 104 -4.91 19.89 7.87
N THR A 105 -5.59 19.11 8.70
CA THR A 105 -5.71 19.38 10.14
C THR A 105 -4.40 19.15 10.89
N ASP A 106 -3.66 18.09 10.55
CA ASP A 106 -2.42 17.69 11.24
C ASP A 106 -1.24 18.61 10.89
N LEU A 107 -1.11 19.01 9.63
CA LEU A 107 0.07 19.71 9.11
C LEU A 107 -0.22 21.13 8.61
N GLY A 108 -1.46 21.56 8.54
CA GLY A 108 -1.84 22.86 7.95
C GLY A 108 -1.60 22.94 6.42
N LEU A 109 -1.44 21.78 5.74
CA LEU A 109 -1.19 21.73 4.32
C LEU A 109 -2.48 21.91 3.52
N PRO A 110 -2.44 22.57 2.34
CA PRO A 110 -3.62 22.67 1.49
C PRO A 110 -4.04 21.32 0.98
N ARG A 111 -5.35 21.16 0.71
CA ARG A 111 -5.88 19.94 0.12
C ARG A 111 -5.30 19.74 -1.29
N PRO A 112 -4.77 18.53 -1.59
CA PRO A 112 -4.24 18.22 -2.91
C PRO A 112 -5.29 18.33 -4.03
N SER A 113 -4.84 18.65 -5.23
CA SER A 113 -5.69 18.84 -6.39
C SER A 113 -6.17 17.54 -7.04
N ASN A 114 -5.47 16.42 -6.79
CA ASN A 114 -5.76 15.10 -7.36
C ASN A 114 -5.53 13.98 -6.33
N GLY A 115 -5.72 12.72 -6.73
CA GLY A 115 -5.65 11.56 -5.84
C GLY A 115 -4.39 10.71 -6.00
N ASP A 116 -3.37 11.20 -6.70
CA ASP A 116 -2.13 10.47 -6.92
C ASP A 116 -1.16 10.65 -5.74
N LEU A 117 -0.86 9.56 -5.05
CA LEU A 117 0.07 9.52 -3.92
C LEU A 117 1.48 9.08 -4.34
N THR A 118 1.78 9.00 -5.62
CA THR A 118 3.12 8.66 -6.13
C THR A 118 4.23 9.52 -5.50
N PRO A 119 4.05 10.86 -5.28
CA PRO A 119 5.09 11.66 -4.63
C PRO A 119 5.44 11.22 -3.19
N TRP A 120 4.55 10.55 -2.49
CA TRP A 120 4.89 9.93 -1.20
C TRP A 120 5.72 8.65 -1.41
N ALA A 121 5.33 7.81 -2.39
CA ALA A 121 6.09 6.60 -2.71
C ALA A 121 7.53 6.93 -3.12
N ASP A 122 7.74 7.99 -3.89
CA ASP A 122 9.05 8.47 -4.33
C ASP A 122 9.96 8.92 -3.16
N GLN A 123 9.40 9.11 -1.97
CA GLN A 123 10.12 9.48 -0.75
C GLN A 123 10.31 8.31 0.23
N GLY A 124 10.00 7.09 -0.18
CA GLY A 124 10.12 5.90 0.67
C GLY A 124 8.88 5.61 1.53
N VAL A 125 7.70 6.10 1.14
CA VAL A 125 6.43 5.66 1.72
C VAL A 125 5.92 4.45 0.94
N LEU A 126 5.99 3.27 1.52
CA LEU A 126 5.42 2.06 0.93
C LEU A 126 3.90 2.07 1.12
N LEU A 127 3.18 2.30 0.05
CA LEU A 127 1.71 2.27 -0.01
C LEU A 127 1.26 0.87 -0.44
N LEU A 128 1.14 -0.05 0.52
CA LEU A 128 0.93 -1.48 0.28
C LEU A 128 -0.50 -1.90 0.63
N ASN A 129 -1.22 -2.52 -0.30
CA ASN A 129 -2.43 -3.27 0.03
C ASN A 129 -2.08 -4.68 0.51
N ARG A 130 -2.85 -5.23 1.45
CA ARG A 130 -2.72 -6.64 1.88
C ARG A 130 -3.03 -7.62 0.74
N VAL A 131 -4.00 -7.28 -0.09
CA VAL A 131 -4.40 -8.03 -1.28
C VAL A 131 -4.18 -7.13 -2.49
N LEU A 132 -3.41 -7.57 -3.47
CA LEU A 132 -2.92 -6.68 -4.53
C LEU A 132 -3.87 -6.56 -5.72
N THR A 133 -4.92 -7.40 -5.77
CA THR A 133 -5.90 -7.37 -6.85
C THR A 133 -7.33 -7.54 -6.33
N VAL A 134 -8.30 -7.14 -7.15
CA VAL A 134 -9.73 -7.22 -6.82
C VAL A 134 -10.54 -7.37 -8.12
N MET A 135 -11.71 -8.02 -8.06
CA MET A 135 -12.65 -7.99 -9.19
C MET A 135 -13.37 -6.62 -9.23
N PRO A 136 -13.62 -6.07 -10.44
CA PRO A 136 -14.42 -4.85 -10.58
C PRO A 136 -15.76 -4.96 -9.84
N GLY A 137 -16.10 -3.95 -9.04
CA GLY A 137 -17.36 -3.87 -8.29
C GLY A 137 -17.48 -4.85 -7.11
N LYS A 138 -16.48 -5.67 -6.81
CA LYS A 138 -16.55 -6.69 -5.74
C LYS A 138 -15.41 -6.57 -4.75
N PRO A 139 -15.51 -5.68 -3.74
CA PRO A 139 -14.49 -5.55 -2.70
C PRO A 139 -14.17 -6.90 -2.04
N ALA A 140 -12.91 -7.09 -1.66
CA ALA A 140 -12.39 -8.30 -1.01
C ALA A 140 -12.52 -9.62 -1.81
N SER A 141 -12.85 -9.55 -3.10
CA SER A 141 -13.07 -10.75 -3.95
C SER A 141 -11.84 -11.63 -4.13
N HIS A 142 -10.63 -11.08 -4.01
CA HIS A 142 -9.38 -11.83 -4.10
C HIS A 142 -8.72 -12.10 -2.75
N ARG A 143 -9.41 -11.82 -1.64
CA ARG A 143 -8.94 -12.18 -0.29
C ARG A 143 -8.82 -13.70 -0.17
N GLY A 144 -7.74 -14.17 0.47
CA GLY A 144 -7.47 -15.59 0.65
C GLY A 144 -7.03 -16.34 -0.62
N LYS A 145 -6.68 -15.62 -1.69
CA LYS A 145 -6.18 -16.23 -2.93
C LYS A 145 -4.67 -16.43 -2.94
N GLY A 146 -3.92 -15.77 -2.03
CA GLY A 146 -2.47 -15.95 -1.87
C GLY A 146 -1.67 -14.64 -1.81
N TRP A 147 -2.26 -13.48 -2.09
CA TRP A 147 -1.55 -12.20 -1.99
C TRP A 147 -1.07 -11.89 -0.57
N GLU A 148 -1.82 -12.33 0.42
CA GLU A 148 -1.50 -12.10 1.84
C GLU A 148 -0.13 -12.67 2.22
N GLU A 149 0.24 -13.83 1.67
CA GLU A 149 1.55 -14.45 1.89
C GLU A 149 2.69 -13.59 1.30
N VAL A 150 2.48 -13.06 0.09
CA VAL A 150 3.44 -12.17 -0.58
C VAL A 150 3.65 -10.87 0.22
N THR A 151 2.55 -10.24 0.62
CA THR A 151 2.61 -8.97 1.35
C THR A 151 3.11 -9.14 2.79
N GLU A 152 2.85 -10.28 3.43
CA GLU A 152 3.47 -10.64 4.71
C GLU A 152 4.97 -10.78 4.61
N GLN A 153 5.46 -11.48 3.58
CA GLN A 153 6.89 -11.61 3.34
C GLN A 153 7.54 -10.24 3.11
N ALA A 154 6.90 -9.36 2.35
CA ALA A 154 7.38 -7.99 2.15
C ALA A 154 7.54 -7.24 3.48
N ILE A 155 6.55 -7.32 4.37
CA ILE A 155 6.59 -6.68 5.69
C ILE A 155 7.68 -7.31 6.57
N ARG A 156 7.81 -8.64 6.60
CA ARG A 156 8.86 -9.35 7.35
C ARG A 156 10.25 -8.93 6.87
N ALA A 157 10.45 -8.83 5.57
CA ALA A 157 11.74 -8.41 5.00
C ALA A 157 12.07 -6.96 5.40
N LEU A 158 11.09 -6.05 5.40
CA LEU A 158 11.30 -4.68 5.87
C LEU A 158 11.71 -4.62 7.33
N VAL A 159 11.05 -5.37 8.20
CA VAL A 159 11.38 -5.45 9.63
C VAL A 159 12.78 -6.02 9.83
N ALA A 160 13.15 -7.04 9.06
CA ALA A 160 14.47 -7.69 9.15
C ALA A 160 15.65 -6.80 8.71
N ARG A 161 15.41 -5.69 8.01
CA ARG A 161 16.47 -4.73 7.65
C ARG A 161 17.08 -4.03 8.88
N ASP A 162 16.32 -3.95 9.98
CA ASP A 162 16.70 -3.17 11.18
C ASP A 162 17.06 -1.70 10.87
N LYS A 163 16.37 -1.11 9.88
CA LYS A 163 16.52 0.29 9.47
C LYS A 163 15.40 1.15 10.07
N PRO A 164 15.63 2.46 10.26
CA PRO A 164 14.59 3.38 10.68
C PRO A 164 13.33 3.25 9.82
N MET A 165 12.21 2.97 10.45
CA MET A 165 10.93 2.81 9.80
C MET A 165 9.78 3.10 10.78
N VAL A 166 8.65 3.58 10.26
CA VAL A 166 7.39 3.77 10.99
C VAL A 166 6.26 3.09 10.22
N ALA A 167 5.40 2.38 10.91
CA ALA A 167 4.20 1.80 10.32
C ALA A 167 2.96 2.62 10.69
N ILE A 168 2.12 2.91 9.71
CA ILE A 168 0.81 3.55 9.89
C ILE A 168 -0.26 2.49 9.58
N LEU A 169 -1.03 2.12 10.58
CA LEU A 169 -2.00 1.03 10.54
C LEU A 169 -3.42 1.58 10.69
N TRP A 170 -4.10 1.73 9.57
CA TRP A 170 -5.47 2.24 9.52
C TRP A 170 -6.51 1.13 9.47
N GLY A 171 -7.28 1.01 10.55
CA GLY A 171 -8.35 0.04 10.69
C GLY A 171 -7.90 -1.30 11.25
N ARG A 172 -8.89 -2.15 11.55
CA ARG A 172 -8.67 -3.41 12.25
C ARG A 172 -7.76 -4.37 11.46
N ASP A 173 -7.98 -4.50 10.16
CA ASP A 173 -7.23 -5.46 9.33
C ASP A 173 -5.73 -5.08 9.25
N ALA A 174 -5.41 -3.77 9.13
CA ALA A 174 -4.03 -3.31 9.20
C ALA A 174 -3.43 -3.52 10.59
N ARG A 175 -4.17 -3.21 11.67
CA ARG A 175 -3.71 -3.40 13.05
C ARG A 175 -3.43 -4.86 13.41
N ASN A 176 -4.08 -5.82 12.74
CA ASN A 176 -3.76 -7.24 12.90
C ASN A 176 -2.34 -7.61 12.49
N LEU A 177 -1.63 -6.72 11.77
CA LEU A 177 -0.22 -6.89 11.41
C LEU A 177 0.75 -6.44 12.52
N ALA A 178 0.27 -5.77 13.56
CA ALA A 178 1.11 -5.25 14.63
C ALA A 178 2.09 -6.28 15.24
N PRO A 179 1.71 -7.56 15.46
CA PRO A 179 2.64 -8.56 15.95
C PRO A 179 3.83 -8.84 15.02
N MET A 180 3.67 -8.64 13.70
CA MET A 180 4.73 -8.85 12.73
C MET A 180 5.78 -7.73 12.72
N LEU A 181 5.40 -6.55 13.21
CA LEU A 181 6.26 -5.38 13.19
C LEU A 181 7.28 -5.34 14.33
N GLY A 182 7.14 -6.20 15.34
CA GLY A 182 8.08 -6.26 16.46
C GLY A 182 8.26 -4.88 17.13
N SER A 183 9.49 -4.39 17.16
CA SER A 183 9.86 -3.11 17.76
C SER A 183 9.65 -1.89 16.84
N VAL A 184 9.22 -2.07 15.60
CA VAL A 184 8.96 -0.96 14.68
C VAL A 184 7.90 -0.04 15.27
N PRO A 185 8.20 1.27 15.43
CA PRO A 185 7.22 2.24 15.89
C PRO A 185 5.99 2.26 14.97
N ARG A 186 4.82 2.34 15.57
CA ARG A 186 3.57 2.32 14.81
C ARG A 186 2.56 3.33 15.31
N ILE A 187 1.74 3.80 14.37
CA ILE A 187 0.63 4.69 14.61
C ILE A 187 -0.64 3.96 14.19
N GLU A 188 -1.48 3.69 15.16
CA GLU A 188 -2.71 2.92 14.96
C GLU A 188 -3.92 3.84 15.10
N SER A 189 -4.89 3.71 14.19
CA SER A 189 -6.16 4.43 14.26
C SER A 189 -7.30 3.66 13.59
N ALA A 190 -8.50 4.22 13.62
CA ALA A 190 -9.59 3.74 12.79
C ALA A 190 -9.26 3.89 11.29
N HIS A 191 -9.97 3.16 10.43
CA HIS A 191 -9.81 3.28 8.98
C HIS A 191 -10.35 4.65 8.47
N PRO A 192 -9.72 5.27 7.46
CA PRO A 192 -10.16 6.56 6.92
C PRO A 192 -11.47 6.51 6.14
N SER A 193 -12.12 5.35 5.98
CA SER A 193 -13.38 5.25 5.26
C SER A 193 -14.46 6.13 5.90
N PRO A 194 -15.41 6.67 5.12
CA PRO A 194 -16.53 7.47 5.65
C PRO A 194 -17.32 6.76 6.75
N LEU A 195 -17.33 5.43 6.77
CA LEU A 195 -18.04 4.61 7.77
C LEU A 195 -17.35 4.58 9.14
N SER A 196 -16.04 4.87 9.19
CA SER A 196 -15.24 4.66 10.41
C SER A 196 -14.35 5.83 10.80
N ALA A 197 -14.11 6.80 9.93
CA ALA A 197 -13.15 7.88 10.18
C ALA A 197 -13.45 8.69 11.45
N ARG A 198 -14.72 8.85 11.82
CA ARG A 198 -15.14 9.55 13.04
C ARG A 198 -14.82 8.77 14.33
N ASN A 199 -14.48 7.48 14.21
CA ASN A 199 -14.20 6.59 15.35
C ASN A 199 -12.70 6.57 15.73
N GLY A 200 -11.98 7.68 15.50
CA GLY A 200 -10.60 7.87 15.91
C GLY A 200 -9.56 7.89 14.78
N PHE A 201 -9.96 8.04 13.51
CA PHE A 201 -9.05 8.39 12.43
C PHE A 201 -8.75 9.90 12.47
N PHE A 202 -9.81 10.72 12.50
CA PHE A 202 -9.63 12.17 12.64
C PHE A 202 -9.04 12.51 14.00
N GLY A 203 -7.99 13.34 13.99
CA GLY A 203 -7.23 13.73 15.16
C GLY A 203 -6.14 12.71 15.57
N SER A 204 -5.94 11.62 14.79
CA SER A 204 -4.86 10.66 15.04
C SER A 204 -3.47 11.20 14.70
N ARG A 205 -3.39 12.28 13.91
CA ARG A 205 -2.16 12.99 13.52
C ARG A 205 -1.08 12.05 12.97
N PRO A 206 -1.38 11.20 11.97
CA PRO A 206 -0.45 10.17 11.53
C PRO A 206 0.78 10.76 10.83
N PHE A 207 0.65 11.89 10.16
CA PHE A 207 1.72 12.49 9.35
C PHE A 207 2.80 13.17 10.20
N SER A 208 2.40 14.05 11.12
CA SER A 208 3.34 14.71 12.05
C SER A 208 4.01 13.69 12.96
N ARG A 209 3.24 12.75 13.52
CA ARG A 209 3.77 11.69 14.40
C ARG A 209 4.73 10.76 13.68
N ALA A 210 4.47 10.41 12.40
CA ALA A 210 5.40 9.60 11.61
C ALA A 210 6.74 10.32 11.45
N ASN A 211 6.71 11.60 11.14
CA ASN A 211 7.94 12.41 11.03
C ASN A 211 8.69 12.54 12.37
N GLU A 212 7.97 12.75 13.48
CA GLU A 212 8.58 12.76 14.81
C GLU A 212 9.30 11.44 15.12
N LEU A 213 8.64 10.29 14.84
CA LEU A 213 9.22 8.96 15.06
C LEU A 213 10.40 8.65 14.13
N LEU A 214 10.37 9.13 12.88
CA LEU A 214 11.51 8.98 11.95
C LEU A 214 12.72 9.77 12.44
N VAL A 215 12.53 11.04 12.86
CA VAL A 215 13.60 11.88 13.37
C VAL A 215 14.20 11.30 14.66
N GLN A 216 13.38 10.75 15.56
CA GLN A 216 13.87 10.06 16.76
C GLN A 216 14.76 8.85 16.45
N GLN A 217 14.55 8.19 15.30
CA GLN A 217 15.38 7.10 14.81
C GLN A 217 16.58 7.56 13.97
N GLY A 218 16.78 8.88 13.81
CA GLY A 218 17.86 9.44 12.99
C GLY A 218 17.59 9.45 11.48
N ALA A 219 16.36 9.23 11.06
CA ALA A 219 15.94 9.30 9.66
C ALA A 219 15.39 10.67 9.29
N GLY A 220 15.46 11.04 8.00
CA GLY A 220 14.84 12.25 7.50
C GLY A 220 13.31 12.13 7.45
N PRO A 221 12.58 13.25 7.68
CA PRO A 221 11.13 13.28 7.59
C PRO A 221 10.63 13.03 6.15
N VAL A 222 9.34 12.76 6.02
CA VAL A 222 8.63 12.75 4.73
C VAL A 222 8.04 14.15 4.50
N GLU A 223 8.20 14.68 3.29
CA GLU A 223 7.43 15.84 2.83
C GLU A 223 6.05 15.35 2.37
N TRP A 224 5.06 15.57 3.21
CA TRP A 224 3.70 15.09 2.97
C TRP A 224 2.90 15.94 1.98
N LYS A 225 3.38 17.15 1.66
CA LYS A 225 2.70 18.04 0.71
C LYS A 225 2.62 17.37 -0.66
N LEU A 226 1.43 17.37 -1.23
CA LEU A 226 1.13 16.90 -2.59
C LEU A 226 0.79 18.09 -3.49
N PRO A 227 0.88 17.91 -4.82
CA PRO A 227 0.52 18.93 -5.81
C PRO A 227 -0.94 19.39 -5.76
#